data_c2b4c832c192a4f308c056a5edb75cdf
#
_entry.id   c2b4c832c192a4f308c056a5edb75cdf
#
_cell.length_a   1.000
_cell.length_b   1.000
_cell.length_c   1.000
_cell.angle_alpha   90.00
_cell.angle_beta   90.00
_cell.angle_gamma   90.00
#
_symmetry.space_group_name_H-M   'P 1'
#
loop_
_entity.id
_entity.type
_entity.pdbx_description
1 polymer ?
#
loop_
_entity_poly.entity_id
_entity_poly.type
_entity_poly.pdbx_seq_one_letter_code
_entity_poly.pdbx_strand_id
1 'polypeptide(L)'
;MLNANNADKILRTVYLDVIANQLDTGTSPFFNMVNKGSEDIYGKEVVSPASFGINGGVGCADDDADLPMASSSEFLSFRAPIVNIFGNIEISDKVLRASQTTAGSFVNLLNNEMESLLKAAKFNFARMLFQDGKGILCKIVGSNSAASGGSTTIYVDGLKNVIEGMIVDVIKNKSVVSAGHRITYVDRAAKTIKVSGTVSDLTEGNILTLQGSYQNELYGLPYLYATPAEASTLYGNVRSAMTYLMPSEKEVASLTADIIQETLDDIEERSGGTINLMIASYDMRRKYLSSLQESRINVDYMNLDGGFKSMSYNGIPFYADRFVPEKTVHFVNTDDFRLQQLGDWSWIEGDGGRILRQLDNKAAYGATLVKYANLICVRPIGQAKMTLTA
;
A
#
# COMPACT_ATOMS: atom_id res chain seq x y z
N MET A 1 -20.51 -16.08 -33.12
CA MET A 1 -19.72 -14.86 -33.39
C MET A 1 -19.43 -14.16 -32.08
N LEU A 2 -18.17 -14.00 -31.70
CA LEU A 2 -17.78 -13.19 -30.54
C LEU A 2 -17.94 -11.71 -30.91
N ASN A 3 -18.98 -11.09 -30.41
CA ASN A 3 -19.25 -9.65 -30.51
C ASN A 3 -18.62 -8.94 -29.31
N ALA A 4 -18.38 -7.64 -29.41
CA ALA A 4 -18.02 -6.79 -28.28
C ALA A 4 -18.94 -7.03 -27.06
N ASN A 5 -20.21 -7.34 -27.28
CA ASN A 5 -21.20 -7.72 -26.27
C ASN A 5 -20.87 -9.07 -25.56
N ASN A 6 -20.25 -10.02 -26.27
CA ASN A 6 -19.84 -11.29 -25.66
C ASN A 6 -18.54 -11.15 -24.88
N ALA A 7 -17.61 -10.32 -25.35
CA ALA A 7 -16.41 -9.94 -24.62
C ALA A 7 -16.78 -9.17 -23.34
N ASP A 8 -17.78 -8.30 -23.41
CA ASP A 8 -18.33 -7.55 -22.29
C ASP A 8 -18.98 -8.47 -21.22
N LYS A 9 -19.74 -9.49 -21.67
CA LYS A 9 -20.30 -10.51 -20.76
C LYS A 9 -19.21 -11.33 -20.08
N ILE A 10 -18.14 -11.70 -20.79
CA ILE A 10 -16.99 -12.43 -20.24
C ILE A 10 -16.30 -11.58 -19.18
N LEU A 11 -16.08 -10.30 -19.42
CA LEU A 11 -15.50 -9.36 -18.46
C LEU A 11 -16.36 -9.22 -17.19
N ARG A 12 -17.68 -9.19 -17.33
CA ARG A 12 -18.61 -9.09 -16.20
C ARG A 12 -18.74 -10.38 -15.38
N THR A 13 -18.93 -11.52 -16.06
CA THR A 13 -19.39 -12.74 -15.39
C THR A 13 -18.24 -13.62 -14.95
N VAL A 14 -17.11 -13.64 -15.69
CA VAL A 14 -16.00 -14.57 -15.41
C VAL A 14 -14.88 -13.89 -14.64
N TYR A 15 -14.68 -12.59 -14.81
CA TYR A 15 -13.48 -11.94 -14.28
C TYR A 15 -13.70 -11.06 -13.05
N LEU A 16 -14.89 -10.47 -12.86
CA LEU A 16 -15.07 -9.54 -11.75
C LEU A 16 -14.95 -10.24 -10.38
N ASP A 17 -15.62 -11.38 -10.22
CA ASP A 17 -15.58 -12.15 -8.96
C ASP A 17 -14.20 -12.78 -8.72
N VAL A 18 -13.55 -13.27 -9.79
CA VAL A 18 -12.18 -13.81 -9.71
C VAL A 18 -11.18 -12.71 -9.40
N ILE A 19 -11.37 -11.52 -9.96
CA ILE A 19 -10.54 -10.33 -9.72
C ILE A 19 -10.60 -9.89 -8.27
N ALA A 20 -11.79 -9.67 -7.75
CA ALA A 20 -11.99 -9.23 -6.37
C ALA A 20 -11.34 -10.23 -5.39
N ASN A 21 -11.65 -11.51 -5.53
CA ASN A 21 -11.08 -12.55 -4.67
C ASN A 21 -9.56 -12.67 -4.76
N GLN A 22 -8.96 -12.61 -5.97
CA GLN A 22 -7.51 -12.71 -6.12
C GLN A 22 -6.77 -11.48 -5.64
N LEU A 23 -7.35 -10.29 -5.78
CA LEU A 23 -6.76 -9.06 -5.28
C LEU A 23 -6.87 -8.96 -3.76
N ASP A 24 -7.97 -9.42 -3.18
CA ASP A 24 -8.20 -9.37 -1.74
C ASP A 24 -7.40 -10.43 -0.97
N THR A 25 -7.49 -11.71 -1.36
CA THR A 25 -6.89 -12.79 -0.57
C THR A 25 -5.39 -12.97 -0.74
N GLY A 26 -4.84 -12.51 -1.84
CA GLY A 26 -3.44 -12.78 -2.18
C GLY A 26 -2.51 -11.57 -2.10
N THR A 27 -2.95 -10.43 -1.54
CA THR A 27 -2.15 -9.21 -1.54
C THR A 27 -1.15 -9.19 -0.40
N SER A 28 -1.62 -9.28 0.84
CA SER A 28 -0.79 -9.25 2.05
C SER A 28 -1.62 -9.72 3.24
N PRO A 29 -1.05 -10.46 4.21
CA PRO A 29 -1.73 -10.79 5.46
C PRO A 29 -2.25 -9.55 6.19
N PHE A 30 -1.50 -8.47 6.20
CA PHE A 30 -1.94 -7.20 6.78
C PHE A 30 -3.26 -6.74 6.15
N PHE A 31 -3.35 -6.74 4.83
CA PHE A 31 -4.55 -6.32 4.13
C PHE A 31 -5.77 -7.21 4.41
N ASN A 32 -5.54 -8.51 4.60
CA ASN A 32 -6.61 -9.47 4.91
C ASN A 32 -7.19 -9.25 6.31
N MET A 33 -6.36 -8.81 7.26
CA MET A 33 -6.75 -8.58 8.66
C MET A 33 -7.35 -7.18 8.90
N VAL A 34 -7.15 -6.23 7.98
CA VAL A 34 -7.67 -4.87 8.11
C VAL A 34 -9.18 -4.84 7.88
N ASN A 35 -9.90 -4.10 8.72
CA ASN A 35 -11.34 -3.86 8.58
C ASN A 35 -11.65 -3.02 7.32
N LYS A 36 -12.56 -3.50 6.49
CA LYS A 36 -12.99 -2.85 5.25
C LYS A 36 -14.41 -2.29 5.43
N GLY A 37 -14.61 -1.03 5.07
CA GLY A 37 -15.91 -0.37 5.22
C GLY A 37 -16.10 0.80 4.25
N SER A 38 -17.32 1.33 4.22
CA SER A 38 -17.70 2.52 3.44
C SER A 38 -18.45 3.55 4.26
N GLU A 39 -18.60 3.31 5.56
CA GLU A 39 -19.51 4.08 6.42
C GLU A 39 -19.03 5.51 6.68
N ASP A 40 -17.72 5.73 6.71
CA ASP A 40 -17.09 7.01 7.04
C ASP A 40 -16.76 7.88 5.81
N ILE A 41 -17.39 7.61 4.66
CA ILE A 41 -17.09 8.33 3.40
C ILE A 41 -18.11 9.44 3.16
N TYR A 42 -17.62 10.67 3.06
CA TYR A 42 -18.40 11.86 2.79
C TYR A 42 -17.88 12.59 1.53
N GLY A 43 -18.53 12.34 0.41
CA GLY A 43 -18.11 12.91 -0.88
C GLY A 43 -16.73 12.41 -1.34
N LYS A 44 -15.71 13.25 -1.27
CA LYS A 44 -14.34 12.92 -1.71
C LYS A 44 -13.38 12.63 -0.56
N GLU A 45 -13.86 12.65 0.68
CA GLU A 45 -13.06 12.49 1.88
C GLU A 45 -13.60 11.37 2.75
N VAL A 46 -12.70 10.70 3.43
CA VAL A 46 -12.99 9.82 4.56
C VAL A 46 -12.91 10.67 5.83
N VAL A 47 -13.93 10.58 6.68
CA VAL A 47 -13.98 11.28 7.97
C VAL A 47 -14.30 10.25 9.05
N SER A 48 -13.26 9.70 9.68
CA SER A 48 -13.41 8.70 10.75
C SER A 48 -13.29 9.36 12.11
N PRO A 49 -14.27 9.18 13.02
CA PRO A 49 -14.12 9.60 14.41
C PRO A 49 -13.15 8.66 15.14
N ALA A 50 -12.22 9.23 15.88
CA ALA A 50 -11.33 8.53 16.80
C ALA A 50 -11.57 9.05 18.21
N SER A 51 -11.95 8.18 19.14
CA SER A 51 -12.06 8.55 20.54
C SER A 51 -10.69 8.53 21.19
N PHE A 52 -10.38 9.56 21.97
CA PHE A 52 -9.17 9.59 22.78
C PHE A 52 -9.49 10.03 24.20
N GLY A 53 -8.64 9.58 25.14
CA GLY A 53 -8.89 9.79 26.56
C GLY A 53 -10.04 8.91 27.11
N ILE A 54 -10.30 9.08 28.38
CA ILE A 54 -11.36 8.40 29.11
C ILE A 54 -12.34 9.42 29.68
N ASN A 55 -13.54 8.97 30.02
CA ASN A 55 -14.46 9.79 30.80
C ASN A 55 -13.92 9.92 32.22
N GLY A 56 -13.52 11.13 32.62
CA GLY A 56 -12.97 11.43 33.97
C GLY A 56 -14.01 11.49 35.10
N GLY A 57 -15.29 11.23 34.81
CA GLY A 57 -16.35 11.29 35.80
C GLY A 57 -16.44 10.09 36.77
N VAL A 58 -15.40 9.23 36.82
CA VAL A 58 -15.31 8.07 37.69
C VAL A 58 -14.36 8.38 38.86
N GLY A 59 -14.85 8.29 40.07
CA GLY A 59 -14.06 8.49 41.30
C GLY A 59 -14.74 7.84 42.52
N CYS A 60 -14.01 7.74 43.59
CA CYS A 60 -14.55 7.29 44.90
C CYS A 60 -14.77 8.50 45.78
N ALA A 61 -15.81 8.45 46.59
CA ALA A 61 -16.16 9.49 47.58
C ALA A 61 -16.60 8.82 48.87
N ASP A 62 -16.51 9.53 49.99
CA ASP A 62 -17.10 9.10 51.28
C ASP A 62 -18.63 9.25 51.20
N ASP A 63 -19.34 8.62 52.15
CA ASP A 63 -20.81 8.55 52.18
C ASP A 63 -21.49 9.95 52.14
N ASP A 64 -20.86 10.96 52.70
CA ASP A 64 -21.37 12.34 52.79
C ASP A 64 -20.67 13.32 51.80
N ALA A 65 -19.81 12.82 50.90
CA ALA A 65 -19.09 13.67 49.96
C ALA A 65 -19.83 13.90 48.64
N ASP A 66 -19.49 14.99 47.95
CA ASP A 66 -20.02 15.26 46.61
C ASP A 66 -19.59 14.19 45.62
N LEU A 67 -20.46 13.89 44.68
CA LEU A 67 -20.14 12.96 43.56
C LEU A 67 -19.01 13.50 42.69
N PRO A 68 -18.21 12.62 42.04
CA PRO A 68 -17.20 13.04 41.09
C PRO A 68 -17.78 13.95 40.02
N MET A 69 -17.01 14.95 39.61
CA MET A 69 -17.42 15.86 38.53
C MET A 69 -17.66 15.09 37.23
N ALA A 70 -18.79 15.34 36.57
CA ALA A 70 -19.08 14.77 35.27
C ALA A 70 -18.07 15.25 34.25
N SER A 71 -17.55 14.31 33.46
CA SER A 71 -16.65 14.58 32.31
C SER A 71 -17.15 13.85 31.07
N SER A 72 -16.73 14.29 29.89
CA SER A 72 -17.06 13.67 28.62
C SER A 72 -15.81 13.09 27.96
N SER A 73 -15.99 12.05 27.17
CA SER A 73 -14.94 11.56 26.28
C SER A 73 -14.68 12.57 25.16
N GLU A 74 -13.44 12.70 24.75
CA GLU A 74 -13.05 13.56 23.63
C GLU A 74 -12.93 12.75 22.33
N PHE A 75 -13.26 13.40 21.20
CA PHE A 75 -13.20 12.80 19.88
C PHE A 75 -12.35 13.65 18.94
N LEU A 76 -11.49 12.96 18.17
CA LEU A 76 -10.78 13.54 17.05
C LEU A 76 -11.45 13.14 15.73
N SER A 77 -11.49 14.05 14.79
CA SER A 77 -11.93 13.76 13.42
C SER A 77 -10.72 13.53 12.54
N PHE A 78 -10.55 12.30 12.06
CA PHE A 78 -9.50 11.95 11.11
C PHE A 78 -10.02 12.10 9.69
N ARG A 79 -9.34 12.92 8.88
CA ARG A 79 -9.70 13.21 7.50
C ARG A 79 -8.61 12.76 6.55
N ALA A 80 -9.01 12.03 5.52
CA ALA A 80 -8.11 11.62 4.45
C ALA A 80 -8.84 11.69 3.09
N PRO A 81 -8.17 12.12 2.00
CA PRO A 81 -8.78 12.09 0.66
C PRO A 81 -9.01 10.64 0.23
N ILE A 82 -10.07 10.38 -0.53
CA ILE A 82 -10.21 9.11 -1.24
C ILE A 82 -9.25 9.11 -2.43
N VAL A 83 -8.47 8.06 -2.54
CA VAL A 83 -7.50 7.86 -3.62
C VAL A 83 -8.12 7.05 -4.73
N ASN A 84 -7.86 7.45 -5.96
CA ASN A 84 -8.35 6.79 -7.17
C ASN A 84 -7.26 5.87 -7.71
N ILE A 85 -7.50 4.57 -7.74
CA ILE A 85 -6.58 3.57 -8.28
C ILE A 85 -7.16 3.08 -9.59
N PHE A 86 -6.41 3.24 -10.68
CA PHE A 86 -6.85 2.89 -12.03
C PHE A 86 -5.97 1.80 -12.64
N GLY A 87 -6.60 0.91 -13.40
CA GLY A 87 -5.93 -0.03 -14.28
C GLY A 87 -6.58 -0.01 -15.67
N ASN A 88 -5.81 0.30 -16.72
CA ASN A 88 -6.33 0.43 -18.08
C ASN A 88 -5.87 -0.72 -18.98
N ILE A 89 -6.78 -1.20 -19.82
CA ILE A 89 -6.51 -2.11 -20.94
C ILE A 89 -6.91 -1.41 -22.22
N GLU A 90 -6.07 -1.50 -23.25
CA GLU A 90 -6.36 -1.02 -24.61
C GLU A 90 -6.20 -2.17 -25.61
N ILE A 91 -7.21 -2.42 -26.44
CA ILE A 91 -7.24 -3.48 -27.46
C ILE A 91 -7.54 -2.87 -28.83
N SER A 92 -6.66 -3.10 -29.79
CA SER A 92 -6.85 -2.62 -31.16
C SER A 92 -8.04 -3.31 -31.84
N ASP A 93 -8.88 -2.54 -32.59
CA ASP A 93 -9.99 -3.08 -33.40
C ASP A 93 -9.49 -4.10 -34.45
N LYS A 94 -8.31 -3.89 -35.02
CA LYS A 94 -7.69 -4.84 -35.93
C LYS A 94 -7.44 -6.21 -35.28
N VAL A 95 -6.95 -6.22 -34.06
CA VAL A 95 -6.71 -7.45 -33.28
C VAL A 95 -8.05 -8.11 -32.93
N LEU A 96 -9.04 -7.32 -32.54
CA LEU A 96 -10.40 -7.79 -32.27
C LEU A 96 -11.01 -8.50 -33.50
N ARG A 97 -10.90 -7.91 -34.68
CA ARG A 97 -11.42 -8.49 -35.93
C ARG A 97 -10.61 -9.69 -36.44
N ALA A 98 -9.29 -9.62 -36.31
CA ALA A 98 -8.41 -10.73 -36.71
C ALA A 98 -8.62 -11.98 -35.87
N SER A 99 -8.99 -11.83 -34.62
CA SER A 99 -9.27 -12.93 -33.68
C SER A 99 -10.67 -13.53 -33.82
N GLN A 100 -11.57 -12.88 -34.58
CA GLN A 100 -12.90 -13.45 -34.87
C GLN A 100 -12.86 -14.71 -35.70
N THR A 101 -11.81 -14.94 -36.47
CA THR A 101 -11.57 -16.15 -37.28
C THR A 101 -11.10 -17.33 -36.41
N THR A 102 -10.56 -17.08 -35.23
CA THR A 102 -10.07 -18.11 -34.32
C THR A 102 -10.50 -17.72 -32.88
N ALA A 103 -11.71 -18.12 -32.48
CA ALA A 103 -12.31 -17.74 -31.19
C ALA A 103 -11.38 -17.99 -29.98
N GLY A 104 -10.54 -19.05 -30.04
CA GLY A 104 -9.60 -19.37 -28.98
C GLY A 104 -8.45 -18.36 -28.81
N SER A 105 -7.98 -17.74 -29.90
CA SER A 105 -6.82 -16.81 -29.81
C SER A 105 -7.20 -15.46 -29.21
N PHE A 106 -8.42 -14.97 -29.45
CA PHE A 106 -8.90 -13.72 -28.86
C PHE A 106 -9.15 -13.87 -27.35
N VAL A 107 -9.84 -14.94 -26.96
CA VAL A 107 -10.07 -15.22 -25.52
C VAL A 107 -8.75 -15.35 -24.78
N ASN A 108 -7.76 -16.02 -25.38
CA ASN A 108 -6.45 -16.16 -24.77
C ASN A 108 -5.69 -14.82 -24.66
N LEU A 109 -5.78 -13.94 -25.66
CA LEU A 109 -5.13 -12.63 -25.62
C LEU A 109 -5.79 -11.73 -24.56
N LEU A 110 -7.12 -11.64 -24.53
CA LEU A 110 -7.85 -10.87 -23.55
C LEU A 110 -7.56 -11.39 -22.12
N ASN A 111 -7.57 -12.70 -21.94
CA ASN A 111 -7.26 -13.33 -20.65
C ASN A 111 -5.83 -12.97 -20.20
N ASN A 112 -4.85 -13.01 -21.10
CA ASN A 112 -3.47 -12.69 -20.77
C ASN A 112 -3.30 -11.22 -20.36
N GLU A 113 -3.94 -10.29 -21.07
CA GLU A 113 -3.92 -8.87 -20.73
C GLU A 113 -4.62 -8.62 -19.37
N MET A 114 -5.74 -9.31 -19.11
CA MET A 114 -6.46 -9.24 -17.84
C MET A 114 -5.60 -9.76 -16.68
N GLU A 115 -5.01 -10.94 -16.82
CA GLU A 115 -4.11 -11.50 -15.81
C GLU A 115 -2.90 -10.60 -15.55
N SER A 116 -2.34 -9.99 -16.60
CA SER A 116 -1.23 -9.05 -16.49
C SER A 116 -1.65 -7.79 -15.72
N LEU A 117 -2.82 -7.24 -16.04
CA LEU A 117 -3.38 -6.09 -15.30
C LEU A 117 -3.62 -6.43 -13.83
N LEU A 118 -4.17 -7.60 -13.53
CA LEU A 118 -4.40 -8.07 -12.16
C LEU A 118 -3.10 -8.19 -11.37
N LYS A 119 -2.07 -8.78 -11.97
CA LYS A 119 -0.75 -8.88 -11.35
C LYS A 119 -0.16 -7.49 -11.06
N ALA A 120 -0.32 -6.55 -11.99
CA ALA A 120 0.14 -5.17 -11.82
C ALA A 120 -0.67 -4.44 -10.73
N ALA A 121 -1.99 -4.57 -10.70
CA ALA A 121 -2.86 -3.96 -9.70
C ALA A 121 -2.54 -4.50 -8.29
N LYS A 122 -2.42 -5.83 -8.15
CA LYS A 122 -2.03 -6.49 -6.89
C LYS A 122 -0.66 -6.03 -6.39
N PHE A 123 0.34 -5.98 -7.28
CA PHE A 123 1.67 -5.53 -6.94
C PHE A 123 1.67 -4.08 -6.45
N ASN A 124 1.02 -3.17 -7.17
CA ASN A 124 0.97 -1.76 -6.83
C ASN A 124 0.16 -1.50 -5.55
N PHE A 125 -0.96 -2.19 -5.39
CA PHE A 125 -1.78 -2.06 -4.17
C PHE A 125 -1.02 -2.56 -2.94
N ALA A 126 -0.36 -3.72 -3.02
CA ALA A 126 0.47 -4.24 -1.93
C ALA A 126 1.64 -3.29 -1.60
N ARG A 127 2.27 -2.69 -2.62
CA ARG A 127 3.31 -1.69 -2.45
C ARG A 127 2.81 -0.46 -1.71
N MET A 128 1.64 0.07 -2.10
CA MET A 128 1.04 1.27 -1.50
C MET A 128 0.77 1.11 -0.01
N LEU A 129 0.42 -0.09 0.48
CA LEU A 129 0.21 -0.35 1.91
C LEU A 129 1.47 -0.10 2.76
N PHE A 130 2.67 -0.19 2.15
CA PHE A 130 3.97 0.02 2.80
C PHE A 130 4.69 1.27 2.29
N GLN A 131 3.92 2.28 1.85
CA GLN A 131 4.40 3.59 1.38
C GLN A 131 3.70 4.72 2.15
N ASP A 132 4.25 5.94 2.04
CA ASP A 132 3.79 7.13 2.75
C ASP A 132 2.78 7.99 1.97
N GLY A 133 2.19 7.47 0.91
CA GLY A 133 1.25 8.18 0.04
C GLY A 133 1.92 9.08 -1.02
N LYS A 134 3.24 9.24 -0.99
CA LYS A 134 3.97 10.06 -1.98
C LYS A 134 4.18 9.36 -3.33
N GLY A 135 4.00 8.04 -3.41
CA GLY A 135 4.12 7.28 -4.65
C GLY A 135 5.57 7.07 -5.14
N ILE A 136 6.55 7.18 -4.26
CA ILE A 136 7.97 7.07 -4.63
C ILE A 136 8.34 5.60 -4.87
N LEU A 137 8.79 5.28 -6.07
CA LEU A 137 9.30 3.95 -6.41
C LEU A 137 10.77 3.80 -6.02
N CYS A 138 11.60 4.77 -6.41
CA CYS A 138 13.02 4.83 -6.13
C CYS A 138 13.55 6.26 -6.37
N LYS A 139 14.78 6.51 -5.93
CA LYS A 139 15.50 7.78 -6.17
C LYS A 139 16.58 7.56 -7.21
N ILE A 140 16.81 8.58 -8.04
CA ILE A 140 17.89 8.62 -9.01
C ILE A 140 19.20 8.87 -8.27
N VAL A 141 20.21 8.06 -8.56
CA VAL A 141 21.55 8.19 -7.96
C VAL A 141 22.62 8.25 -9.05
N GLY A 142 23.69 8.98 -8.75
CA GLY A 142 24.89 9.05 -9.60
C GLY A 142 24.67 9.70 -10.97
N SER A 143 25.68 9.53 -11.82
CA SER A 143 25.67 10.07 -13.20
C SER A 143 24.92 9.16 -14.15
N ASN A 144 23.88 9.69 -14.74
CA ASN A 144 23.04 8.96 -15.68
C ASN A 144 23.39 9.30 -17.13
N SER A 145 23.39 8.27 -17.98
CA SER A 145 23.67 8.47 -19.40
C SER A 145 22.46 9.04 -20.12
N ALA A 146 22.71 9.99 -21.00
CA ALA A 146 21.69 10.42 -21.96
C ALA A 146 21.26 9.25 -22.85
N ALA A 147 20.09 9.37 -23.48
CA ALA A 147 19.53 8.36 -24.35
C ALA A 147 20.51 7.89 -25.44
N SER A 148 20.66 6.58 -25.53
CA SER A 148 21.36 5.93 -26.63
C SER A 148 20.40 4.97 -27.31
N GLY A 149 20.18 5.13 -28.61
CA GLY A 149 19.32 4.23 -29.38
C GLY A 149 17.84 4.22 -28.97
N GLY A 150 17.29 5.37 -28.51
CA GLY A 150 15.86 5.49 -28.14
C GLY A 150 15.51 4.95 -26.74
N SER A 151 16.48 4.62 -25.92
CA SER A 151 16.28 4.25 -24.51
C SER A 151 17.28 4.95 -23.60
N THR A 152 16.84 5.29 -22.39
CA THR A 152 17.67 5.93 -21.36
C THR A 152 17.94 4.95 -20.22
N THR A 153 19.21 4.85 -19.78
CA THR A 153 19.59 4.07 -18.61
C THR A 153 19.68 4.97 -17.38
N ILE A 154 19.04 4.57 -16.29
CA ILE A 154 18.96 5.35 -15.04
C ILE A 154 19.47 4.48 -13.88
N TYR A 155 20.43 5.01 -13.11
CA TYR A 155 20.89 4.41 -11.86
C TYR A 155 19.96 4.80 -10.71
N VAL A 156 19.59 3.85 -9.87
CA VAL A 156 18.62 4.06 -8.79
C VAL A 156 19.12 3.47 -7.47
N ASP A 157 18.63 4.00 -6.37
CA ASP A 157 18.96 3.55 -5.01
C ASP A 157 18.43 2.14 -4.72
N GLY A 158 17.28 1.78 -5.27
CA GLY A 158 16.62 0.50 -5.04
C GLY A 158 15.68 0.08 -6.16
N LEU A 159 15.52 -1.23 -6.33
CA LEU A 159 14.68 -1.84 -7.37
C LEU A 159 13.52 -2.68 -6.80
N LYS A 160 13.24 -2.54 -5.50
CA LYS A 160 12.25 -3.32 -4.78
C LYS A 160 10.84 -3.09 -5.29
N ASN A 161 10.54 -1.82 -5.60
CA ASN A 161 9.24 -1.33 -6.04
C ASN A 161 9.12 -1.23 -7.57
N VAL A 162 10.10 -1.71 -8.31
CA VAL A 162 10.20 -1.54 -9.77
C VAL A 162 10.09 -2.88 -10.48
N ILE A 163 9.26 -2.91 -11.54
CA ILE A 163 9.10 -4.06 -12.44
C ILE A 163 9.07 -3.55 -13.88
N GLU A 164 9.52 -4.40 -14.81
CA GLU A 164 9.41 -4.17 -16.25
C GLU A 164 7.95 -3.97 -16.67
N GLY A 165 7.73 -3.05 -17.60
CA GLY A 165 6.39 -2.70 -18.11
C GLY A 165 5.73 -1.53 -17.41
N MET A 166 6.18 -1.12 -16.22
CA MET A 166 5.68 0.07 -15.54
C MET A 166 5.92 1.33 -16.35
N ILE A 167 4.98 2.27 -16.30
CA ILE A 167 5.11 3.61 -16.86
C ILE A 167 5.43 4.55 -15.72
N VAL A 168 6.52 5.30 -15.84
CA VAL A 168 7.05 6.14 -14.76
C VAL A 168 7.20 7.58 -15.18
N ASP A 169 7.10 8.46 -14.19
CA ASP A 169 7.37 9.89 -14.26
C ASP A 169 8.59 10.24 -13.42
N VAL A 170 9.35 11.23 -13.86
CA VAL A 170 10.47 11.80 -13.10
C VAL A 170 9.99 13.07 -12.41
N ILE A 171 10.19 13.13 -11.11
CA ILE A 171 9.78 14.25 -10.26
C ILE A 171 11.00 14.97 -9.74
N LYS A 172 11.02 16.30 -9.90
CA LYS A 172 12.01 17.22 -9.32
C LYS A 172 11.29 18.37 -8.63
N ASN A 173 11.71 18.71 -7.42
CA ASN A 173 11.14 19.83 -6.66
C ASN A 173 9.61 19.81 -6.62
N LYS A 174 9.02 18.65 -6.38
CA LYS A 174 7.55 18.42 -6.31
C LYS A 174 6.80 18.61 -7.65
N SER A 175 7.50 18.69 -8.76
CA SER A 175 6.90 18.84 -10.10
C SER A 175 7.37 17.73 -11.04
N VAL A 176 6.48 17.32 -11.95
CA VAL A 176 6.81 16.36 -13.01
C VAL A 176 7.69 17.07 -14.05
N VAL A 177 8.91 16.56 -14.27
CA VAL A 177 9.86 17.10 -15.27
C VAL A 177 9.95 16.24 -16.52
N SER A 178 9.64 14.96 -16.41
CA SER A 178 9.59 14.04 -17.55
C SER A 178 8.56 12.97 -17.27
N ALA A 179 7.64 12.69 -18.18
CA ALA A 179 6.49 11.82 -17.95
C ALA A 179 6.34 10.72 -19.00
N GLY A 180 5.70 9.62 -18.60
CA GLY A 180 5.22 8.59 -19.52
C GLY A 180 6.31 7.65 -20.06
N HIS A 181 7.38 7.40 -19.32
CA HIS A 181 8.47 6.53 -19.73
C HIS A 181 8.22 5.08 -19.31
N ARG A 182 8.12 4.18 -20.27
CA ARG A 182 7.95 2.74 -19.99
C ARG A 182 9.28 2.11 -19.60
N ILE A 183 9.31 1.38 -18.49
CA ILE A 183 10.46 0.56 -18.09
C ILE A 183 10.53 -0.66 -18.99
N THR A 184 11.63 -0.78 -19.73
CA THR A 184 11.86 -1.88 -20.68
C THR A 184 12.75 -2.97 -20.12
N TYR A 185 13.63 -2.63 -19.17
CA TYR A 185 14.56 -3.58 -18.58
C TYR A 185 14.98 -3.14 -17.18
N VAL A 186 15.14 -4.09 -16.25
CA VAL A 186 15.57 -3.87 -14.88
C VAL A 186 16.80 -4.74 -14.59
N ASP A 187 17.95 -4.10 -14.37
CA ASP A 187 19.17 -4.79 -13.97
C ASP A 187 19.33 -4.70 -12.43
N ARG A 188 19.06 -5.83 -11.78
CA ARG A 188 19.13 -5.93 -10.32
C ARG A 188 20.56 -5.94 -9.76
N ALA A 189 21.53 -6.39 -10.55
CA ALA A 189 22.93 -6.44 -10.13
C ALA A 189 23.57 -5.05 -10.22
N ALA A 190 23.35 -4.33 -11.30
CA ALA A 190 23.87 -2.98 -11.51
C ALA A 190 23.01 -1.88 -10.85
N LYS A 191 21.83 -2.21 -10.29
CA LYS A 191 20.82 -1.26 -9.81
C LYS A 191 20.47 -0.21 -10.85
N THR A 192 20.21 -0.65 -12.08
CA THR A 192 19.81 0.23 -13.17
C THR A 192 18.49 -0.18 -13.78
N ILE A 193 17.80 0.79 -14.34
CA ILE A 193 16.62 0.59 -15.18
C ILE A 193 16.85 1.19 -16.56
N LYS A 194 16.28 0.56 -17.59
CA LYS A 194 16.20 1.16 -18.91
C LYS A 194 14.76 1.57 -19.17
N VAL A 195 14.58 2.79 -19.62
CA VAL A 195 13.26 3.34 -19.96
C VAL A 195 13.20 3.75 -21.41
N SER A 196 12.01 3.71 -22.01
CA SER A 196 11.78 4.10 -23.39
C SER A 196 11.88 5.61 -23.55
N GLY A 197 12.45 6.04 -24.66
CA GLY A 197 12.58 7.45 -25.03
C GLY A 197 13.71 8.19 -24.30
N THR A 198 13.75 9.49 -24.54
CA THR A 198 14.70 10.40 -23.91
C THR A 198 14.08 10.96 -22.63
N VAL A 199 14.75 10.77 -21.51
CA VAL A 199 14.34 11.32 -20.22
C VAL A 199 15.11 12.61 -19.98
N SER A 200 14.40 13.67 -19.69
CA SER A 200 14.98 14.96 -19.29
C SER A 200 15.23 14.99 -17.77
N ASP A 201 16.28 15.67 -17.39
CA ASP A 201 16.64 15.97 -16.01
C ASP A 201 16.85 14.73 -15.10
N LEU A 202 17.88 13.96 -15.41
CA LEU A 202 18.32 12.80 -14.62
C LEU A 202 19.27 13.21 -13.47
N THR A 203 18.96 14.31 -12.80
CA THR A 203 19.78 14.81 -11.68
C THR A 203 19.66 13.88 -10.49
N GLU A 204 20.77 13.67 -9.79
CA GLU A 204 20.80 12.92 -8.53
C GLU A 204 19.82 13.49 -7.51
N GLY A 205 19.11 12.64 -6.80
CA GLY A 205 18.08 13.01 -5.83
C GLY A 205 16.69 13.19 -6.41
N ASN A 206 16.52 13.28 -7.75
CA ASN A 206 15.18 13.21 -8.36
C ASN A 206 14.54 11.85 -8.08
N ILE A 207 13.22 11.82 -8.01
CA ILE A 207 12.47 10.62 -7.69
C ILE A 207 11.71 10.10 -8.91
N LEU A 208 11.55 8.78 -8.96
CA LEU A 208 10.71 8.09 -9.92
C LEU A 208 9.41 7.67 -9.24
N THR A 209 8.29 7.97 -9.89
CA THR A 209 6.94 7.56 -9.46
C THR A 209 6.23 6.82 -10.59
N LEU A 210 5.16 6.09 -10.30
CA LEU A 210 4.24 5.67 -11.35
C LEU A 210 3.61 6.91 -12.00
N GLN A 211 3.22 6.77 -13.25
CA GLN A 211 2.57 7.85 -13.99
C GLN A 211 1.35 8.39 -13.23
N GLY A 212 1.37 9.69 -12.91
CA GLY A 212 0.31 10.37 -12.19
C GLY A 212 0.15 10.02 -10.72
N SER A 213 1.02 9.15 -10.14
CA SER A 213 0.89 8.68 -8.76
C SER A 213 1.54 9.60 -7.72
N TYR A 214 2.29 10.62 -8.13
CA TYR A 214 2.97 11.50 -7.18
C TYR A 214 1.97 12.21 -6.25
N GLN A 215 2.08 11.95 -4.94
CA GLN A 215 1.17 12.43 -3.88
C GLN A 215 -0.31 12.00 -4.05
N ASN A 216 -0.57 10.96 -4.83
CA ASN A 216 -1.91 10.45 -5.12
C ASN A 216 -2.07 8.97 -4.74
N GLU A 217 -1.24 8.44 -3.84
CA GLU A 217 -1.32 7.04 -3.38
C GLU A 217 -1.93 6.92 -1.98
N LEU A 218 -2.28 5.69 -1.60
CA LEU A 218 -2.83 5.36 -0.27
C LEU A 218 -1.88 5.80 0.85
N TYR A 219 -2.44 6.22 1.96
CA TYR A 219 -1.71 6.43 3.20
C TYR A 219 -1.41 5.08 3.88
N GLY A 220 -0.30 4.45 3.48
CA GLY A 220 0.13 3.17 4.04
C GLY A 220 0.76 3.30 5.43
N LEU A 221 1.28 2.18 5.97
CA LEU A 221 1.88 2.13 7.30
C LEU A 221 2.94 3.22 7.55
N PRO A 222 3.89 3.50 6.64
CA PRO A 222 4.91 4.53 6.86
C PRO A 222 4.36 5.94 7.02
N TYR A 223 3.16 6.23 6.52
CA TYR A 223 2.51 7.53 6.70
C TYR A 223 2.32 7.91 8.18
N LEU A 224 2.11 6.92 9.06
CA LEU A 224 1.95 7.13 10.50
C LEU A 224 3.24 7.67 11.15
N TYR A 225 4.40 7.25 10.66
CA TYR A 225 5.73 7.49 11.24
C TYR A 225 6.46 8.69 10.65
N ALA A 226 5.80 9.48 9.78
CA ALA A 226 6.41 10.73 9.30
C ALA A 226 6.65 11.68 10.48
N THR A 227 7.86 12.23 10.56
CA THR A 227 8.20 13.21 11.59
C THR A 227 7.41 14.51 11.42
N PRO A 228 7.20 15.33 12.47
CA PRO A 228 6.55 16.64 12.33
C PRO A 228 7.23 17.57 11.33
N ALA A 229 8.52 17.40 11.10
CA ALA A 229 9.26 18.14 10.08
C ALA A 229 8.93 17.70 8.64
N GLU A 230 8.63 16.41 8.44
CA GLU A 230 8.24 15.85 7.14
C GLU A 230 6.75 16.05 6.84
N ALA A 231 5.91 15.89 7.87
CA ALA A 231 4.46 16.09 7.80
C ALA A 231 3.96 16.64 9.14
N SER A 232 3.62 17.93 9.18
CA SER A 232 3.14 18.59 10.40
C SER A 232 1.78 18.08 10.90
N THR A 233 1.01 17.45 10.01
CA THR A 233 -0.33 16.91 10.32
C THR A 233 -0.44 15.41 10.06
N LEU A 234 -1.28 14.73 10.83
CA LEU A 234 -1.74 13.37 10.60
C LEU A 234 -3.26 13.40 10.46
N TYR A 235 -3.77 12.97 9.31
CA TYR A 235 -5.21 12.96 9.02
C TYR A 235 -5.92 14.30 9.35
N GLY A 236 -5.26 15.42 9.02
CA GLY A 236 -5.77 16.77 9.26
C GLY A 236 -5.52 17.35 10.67
N ASN A 237 -5.00 16.56 11.61
CA ASN A 237 -4.70 16.99 12.97
C ASN A 237 -3.20 17.27 13.15
N VAL A 238 -2.84 18.29 13.92
CA VAL A 238 -1.44 18.67 14.18
C VAL A 238 -0.77 17.61 15.04
N ARG A 239 0.28 16.95 14.53
CA ARG A 239 0.97 15.83 15.22
C ARG A 239 1.53 16.23 16.59
N SER A 240 2.16 17.38 16.69
CA SER A 240 2.79 17.85 17.92
C SER A 240 1.81 18.28 19.00
N ALA A 241 0.52 18.41 18.69
CA ALA A 241 -0.48 18.84 19.66
C ALA A 241 -0.91 17.71 20.61
N MET A 242 -0.77 16.44 20.21
CA MET A 242 -1.30 15.31 20.96
C MET A 242 -0.38 14.09 20.83
N THR A 243 0.00 13.51 21.96
CA THR A 243 0.77 12.25 22.00
C THR A 243 0.00 11.07 21.41
N TYR A 244 -1.32 11.11 21.42
CA TYR A 244 -2.21 10.13 20.80
C TYR A 244 -1.94 9.93 19.30
N LEU A 245 -1.48 10.98 18.60
CA LEU A 245 -1.18 10.96 17.17
C LEU A 245 0.22 10.44 16.86
N MET A 246 1.04 10.14 17.87
CA MET A 246 2.43 9.75 17.70
C MET A 246 2.62 8.27 18.03
N PRO A 247 2.82 7.41 17.02
CA PRO A 247 3.21 6.02 17.25
C PRO A 247 4.59 5.94 17.89
N SER A 248 4.93 4.78 18.48
CA SER A 248 6.26 4.53 19.02
C SER A 248 7.27 4.28 17.91
N GLU A 249 8.43 4.94 17.98
CA GLU A 249 9.56 4.67 17.09
C GLU A 249 10.77 4.30 17.94
N LYS A 250 11.38 3.14 17.66
CA LYS A 250 12.52 2.62 18.40
C LYS A 250 13.66 2.28 17.44
N GLU A 251 14.83 2.83 17.71
CA GLU A 251 16.06 2.46 17.01
C GLU A 251 16.85 1.48 17.89
N VAL A 252 17.26 0.34 17.31
CA VAL A 252 17.92 -0.74 18.03
C VAL A 252 19.18 -1.20 17.30
N ALA A 253 20.18 -1.66 18.06
CA ALA A 253 21.40 -2.20 17.49
C ALA A 253 21.28 -3.67 17.06
N SER A 254 20.35 -4.43 17.68
CA SER A 254 20.12 -5.85 17.37
C SER A 254 18.64 -6.19 17.56
N LEU A 255 18.19 -7.27 16.93
CA LEU A 255 16.83 -7.79 17.10
C LEU A 255 16.89 -9.06 17.97
N THR A 256 16.43 -8.93 19.21
CA THR A 256 16.33 -10.02 20.17
C THR A 256 14.90 -10.19 20.68
N ALA A 257 14.60 -11.33 21.29
CA ALA A 257 13.28 -11.57 21.89
C ALA A 257 12.97 -10.55 23.01
N ASP A 258 13.98 -10.16 23.81
CA ASP A 258 13.83 -9.16 24.88
C ASP A 258 13.43 -7.78 24.34
N ILE A 259 14.05 -7.35 23.24
CA ILE A 259 13.74 -6.04 22.61
C ILE A 259 12.34 -6.06 21.98
N ILE A 260 11.93 -7.20 21.43
CA ILE A 260 10.55 -7.37 20.95
C ILE A 260 9.58 -7.25 22.12
N GLN A 261 9.83 -7.96 23.24
CA GLN A 261 8.98 -7.91 24.42
C GLN A 261 8.92 -6.49 25.02
N GLU A 262 10.06 -5.83 25.19
CA GLU A 262 10.12 -4.45 25.67
C GLU A 262 9.30 -3.48 24.79
N THR A 263 9.26 -3.72 23.48
CA THR A 263 8.45 -2.91 22.57
C THR A 263 6.96 -3.19 22.72
N LEU A 264 6.58 -4.44 22.93
CA LEU A 264 5.19 -4.82 23.19
C LEU A 264 4.69 -4.24 24.52
N ASP A 265 5.51 -4.32 25.56
CA ASP A 265 5.20 -3.79 26.89
C ASP A 265 5.06 -2.24 26.85
N ASP A 266 5.95 -1.54 26.13
CA ASP A 266 5.85 -0.08 25.92
C ASP A 266 4.54 0.32 25.22
N ILE A 267 4.11 -0.45 24.21
CA ILE A 267 2.85 -0.18 23.51
C ILE A 267 1.65 -0.40 24.45
N GLU A 268 1.65 -1.49 25.22
CA GLU A 268 0.58 -1.82 26.14
C GLU A 268 0.49 -0.77 27.25
N GLU A 269 1.62 -0.35 27.85
CA GLU A 269 1.68 0.67 28.89
C GLU A 269 1.19 2.04 28.37
N ARG A 270 1.60 2.45 27.18
CA ARG A 270 1.26 3.76 26.62
C ARG A 270 -0.15 3.86 26.07
N SER A 271 -0.67 2.80 25.47
CA SER A 271 -1.92 2.83 24.71
C SER A 271 -3.03 1.98 25.30
N GLY A 272 -2.71 1.06 26.23
CA GLY A 272 -3.63 0.01 26.69
C GLY A 272 -4.03 -0.95 25.58
N GLY A 273 -3.33 -0.94 24.44
CA GLY A 273 -3.63 -1.77 23.26
C GLY A 273 -2.68 -2.95 23.11
N THR A 274 -3.14 -3.98 22.44
CA THR A 274 -2.35 -5.18 22.16
C THR A 274 -1.99 -5.24 20.67
N ILE A 275 -0.81 -5.76 20.36
CA ILE A 275 -0.37 -6.01 18.99
C ILE A 275 -0.85 -7.39 18.55
N ASN A 276 -1.41 -7.50 17.36
CA ASN A 276 -1.85 -8.77 16.78
C ASN A 276 -1.08 -9.17 15.51
N LEU A 277 -0.20 -8.32 15.00
CA LEU A 277 0.62 -8.63 13.82
C LEU A 277 1.97 -7.87 13.88
N MET A 278 3.06 -8.59 13.63
CA MET A 278 4.39 -8.01 13.40
C MET A 278 4.77 -8.19 11.92
N ILE A 279 5.10 -7.08 11.25
CA ILE A 279 5.45 -7.09 9.82
C ILE A 279 6.89 -6.64 9.64
N ALA A 280 7.73 -7.52 9.14
CA ALA A 280 9.17 -7.30 9.04
C ALA A 280 9.67 -7.28 7.59
N SER A 281 10.81 -6.65 7.39
CA SER A 281 11.61 -6.85 6.18
C SER A 281 12.29 -8.22 6.17
N TYR A 282 12.70 -8.71 4.99
CA TYR A 282 13.34 -10.04 4.89
C TYR A 282 14.67 -10.14 5.64
N ASP A 283 15.43 -9.06 5.75
CA ASP A 283 16.66 -9.01 6.53
C ASP A 283 16.38 -9.12 8.03
N MET A 284 15.34 -8.43 8.54
CA MET A 284 14.94 -8.53 9.94
C MET A 284 14.44 -9.94 10.28
N ARG A 285 13.71 -10.59 9.39
CA ARG A 285 13.34 -12.00 9.56
C ARG A 285 14.57 -12.91 9.71
N ARG A 286 15.60 -12.72 8.87
CA ARG A 286 16.84 -13.50 8.97
C ARG A 286 17.56 -13.25 10.30
N LYS A 287 17.65 -11.99 10.74
CA LYS A 287 18.27 -11.62 12.01
C LYS A 287 17.52 -12.22 13.20
N TYR A 288 16.19 -12.20 13.17
CA TYR A 288 15.38 -12.83 14.21
C TYR A 288 15.62 -14.35 14.26
N LEU A 289 15.64 -15.02 13.11
CA LEU A 289 15.97 -16.46 13.05
C LEU A 289 17.36 -16.75 13.61
N SER A 290 18.36 -15.94 13.30
CA SER A 290 19.70 -16.11 13.83
C SER A 290 19.74 -15.95 15.37
N SER A 291 19.02 -14.97 15.92
CA SER A 291 18.94 -14.78 17.38
C SER A 291 18.27 -15.95 18.10
N LEU A 292 17.22 -16.54 17.50
CA LEU A 292 16.59 -17.74 18.05
C LEU A 292 17.50 -18.96 18.01
N GLN A 293 18.28 -19.15 16.94
CA GLN A 293 19.25 -20.23 16.83
C GLN A 293 20.39 -20.10 17.86
N GLU A 294 20.90 -18.89 18.07
CA GLU A 294 21.90 -18.60 19.09
C GLU A 294 21.39 -18.92 20.51
N SER A 295 20.13 -18.63 20.76
CA SER A 295 19.46 -18.92 22.03
C SER A 295 18.96 -20.35 22.16
N ARG A 296 19.15 -21.22 21.16
CA ARG A 296 18.68 -22.62 21.08
C ARG A 296 17.15 -22.76 21.30
N ILE A 297 16.39 -21.76 20.90
CA ILE A 297 14.91 -21.74 21.00
C ILE A 297 14.32 -22.35 19.73
N ASN A 298 13.31 -23.20 19.88
CA ASN A 298 12.57 -23.71 18.74
C ASN A 298 11.74 -22.60 18.07
N VAL A 299 11.69 -22.62 16.75
CA VAL A 299 10.90 -21.66 15.98
C VAL A 299 9.47 -22.17 15.90
N ASP A 300 8.54 -21.40 16.44
CA ASP A 300 7.11 -21.63 16.28
C ASP A 300 6.61 -21.04 14.96
N TYR A 301 5.76 -21.79 14.25
CA TYR A 301 5.18 -21.37 12.98
C TYR A 301 3.66 -21.33 13.08
N MET A 302 3.09 -20.25 12.53
CA MET A 302 1.64 -20.07 12.38
C MET A 302 1.26 -20.01 10.91
N ASN A 303 0.04 -20.47 10.62
CA ASN A 303 -0.59 -20.22 9.32
C ASN A 303 -1.51 -19.01 9.44
N LEU A 304 -1.35 -18.07 8.53
CA LEU A 304 -2.21 -16.90 8.38
C LEU A 304 -3.21 -17.11 7.24
N ASP A 305 -4.29 -16.35 7.26
CA ASP A 305 -5.28 -16.35 6.19
C ASP A 305 -4.65 -16.05 4.83
N GLY A 306 -5.16 -16.70 3.78
CA GLY A 306 -4.56 -16.61 2.43
C GLY A 306 -3.38 -17.56 2.20
N GLY A 307 -3.11 -18.52 3.13
CA GLY A 307 -2.06 -19.53 2.97
C GLY A 307 -0.63 -19.05 3.28
N PHE A 308 -0.49 -17.89 3.92
CA PHE A 308 0.81 -17.37 4.34
C PHE A 308 1.33 -18.10 5.57
N LYS A 309 2.61 -18.44 5.56
CA LYS A 309 3.33 -19.00 6.73
C LYS A 309 4.13 -17.92 7.41
N SER A 310 3.98 -17.78 8.71
CA SER A 310 4.72 -16.85 9.55
C SER A 310 5.39 -17.57 10.71
N MET A 311 6.45 -16.97 11.26
CA MET A 311 6.92 -17.31 12.60
C MET A 311 5.98 -16.70 13.62
N SER A 312 6.03 -17.14 14.87
CA SER A 312 5.28 -16.50 15.95
C SER A 312 6.21 -16.12 17.10
N TYR A 313 5.81 -15.08 17.83
CA TYR A 313 6.37 -14.69 19.12
C TYR A 313 5.21 -14.46 20.09
N ASN A 314 5.15 -15.25 21.18
CA ASN A 314 4.05 -15.20 22.14
C ASN A 314 2.65 -15.28 21.50
N GLY A 315 2.49 -16.09 20.44
CA GLY A 315 1.21 -16.21 19.71
C GLY A 315 0.95 -15.08 18.71
N ILE A 316 1.82 -14.07 18.62
CA ILE A 316 1.71 -12.99 17.63
C ILE A 316 2.49 -13.40 16.38
N PRO A 317 1.84 -13.41 15.19
CA PRO A 317 2.52 -13.75 13.95
C PRO A 317 3.59 -12.72 13.57
N PHE A 318 4.80 -13.21 13.25
CA PHE A 318 5.92 -12.44 12.72
C PHE A 318 6.07 -12.73 11.23
N TYR A 319 5.46 -11.89 10.42
CA TYR A 319 5.38 -12.04 8.96
C TYR A 319 6.42 -11.15 8.27
N ALA A 320 7.02 -11.65 7.19
CA ALA A 320 7.94 -10.85 6.38
C ALA A 320 7.33 -10.49 5.04
N ASP A 321 7.27 -9.20 4.73
CA ASP A 321 6.76 -8.68 3.48
C ASP A 321 7.86 -8.06 2.61
N ARG A 322 7.70 -8.23 1.29
CA ARG A 322 8.61 -7.70 0.29
C ARG A 322 8.72 -6.17 0.33
N PHE A 323 7.62 -5.50 0.61
CA PHE A 323 7.54 -4.04 0.49
C PHE A 323 7.96 -3.28 1.74
N VAL A 324 8.08 -3.95 2.88
CA VAL A 324 8.56 -3.33 4.12
C VAL A 324 9.97 -2.78 3.91
N PRO A 325 10.27 -1.52 4.28
CA PRO A 325 11.62 -0.96 4.18
C PRO A 325 12.66 -1.86 4.86
N GLU A 326 13.90 -1.87 4.35
CA GLU A 326 14.97 -2.66 4.95
C GLU A 326 15.21 -2.26 6.40
N LYS A 327 15.70 -3.19 7.21
CA LYS A 327 16.00 -2.99 8.65
C LYS A 327 14.81 -2.55 9.49
N THR A 328 13.55 -2.80 9.04
CA THR A 328 12.35 -2.31 9.71
C THR A 328 11.44 -3.47 10.13
N VAL A 329 10.85 -3.32 11.32
CA VAL A 329 9.72 -4.13 11.82
C VAL A 329 8.61 -3.18 12.25
N HIS A 330 7.40 -3.41 11.76
CA HIS A 330 6.19 -2.74 12.20
C HIS A 330 5.43 -3.64 13.19
N PHE A 331 5.06 -3.10 14.31
CA PHE A 331 4.19 -3.71 15.31
C PHE A 331 2.82 -3.09 15.15
N VAL A 332 1.84 -3.88 14.76
CA VAL A 332 0.55 -3.39 14.27
C VAL A 332 -0.58 -4.08 15.02
N ASN A 333 -1.54 -3.28 15.47
CA ASN A 333 -2.88 -3.75 15.77
C ASN A 333 -3.76 -3.53 14.54
N THR A 334 -4.11 -4.60 13.84
CA THR A 334 -4.88 -4.51 12.60
C THR A 334 -6.32 -4.04 12.81
N ASP A 335 -6.87 -4.19 14.03
CA ASP A 335 -8.23 -3.74 14.37
C ASP A 335 -8.33 -2.20 14.44
N ASP A 336 -7.20 -1.51 14.62
CA ASP A 336 -7.12 -0.06 14.59
C ASP A 336 -7.07 0.51 13.16
N PHE A 337 -6.90 -0.34 12.16
CA PHE A 337 -6.84 0.08 10.76
C PHE A 337 -8.19 -0.15 10.06
N ARG A 338 -8.58 0.84 9.29
CA ARG A 338 -9.80 0.81 8.47
C ARG A 338 -9.46 1.18 7.04
N LEU A 339 -9.71 0.25 6.13
CA LEU A 339 -9.70 0.55 4.70
C LEU A 339 -11.09 1.06 4.33
N GLN A 340 -11.23 2.36 4.21
CA GLN A 340 -12.45 2.99 3.74
C GLN A 340 -12.49 2.99 2.22
N GLN A 341 -13.52 2.38 1.63
CA GLN A 341 -13.62 2.21 0.18
C GLN A 341 -15.06 2.42 -0.29
N LEU A 342 -15.24 3.11 -1.42
CA LEU A 342 -16.57 3.30 -2.04
C LEU A 342 -17.16 2.00 -2.58
N GLY A 343 -16.32 1.04 -2.83
CA GLY A 343 -16.66 -0.28 -3.33
C GLY A 343 -15.40 -1.08 -3.57
N ASP A 344 -15.56 -2.34 -3.88
CA ASP A 344 -14.45 -3.17 -4.31
C ASP A 344 -14.04 -2.86 -5.76
N TRP A 345 -13.02 -3.55 -6.25
CA TRP A 345 -12.58 -3.40 -7.63
C TRP A 345 -13.76 -3.55 -8.59
N SER A 346 -13.95 -2.57 -9.48
CA SER A 346 -15.02 -2.57 -10.46
C SER A 346 -14.56 -1.97 -11.79
N TRP A 347 -15.25 -2.34 -12.87
CA TRP A 347 -15.03 -1.72 -14.17
C TRP A 347 -15.84 -0.45 -14.29
N ILE A 348 -15.26 0.59 -14.91
CA ILE A 348 -16.05 1.77 -15.32
C ILE A 348 -16.98 1.36 -16.45
N GLU A 349 -18.28 1.48 -16.21
CA GLU A 349 -19.31 1.25 -17.21
C GLU A 349 -19.58 2.52 -18.01
N GLY A 350 -19.64 2.38 -19.33
CA GLY A 350 -20.07 3.44 -20.24
C GLY A 350 -21.58 3.41 -20.48
N ASP A 351 -22.04 4.19 -21.46
CA ASP A 351 -23.45 4.24 -21.88
C ASP A 351 -23.97 2.86 -22.24
N GLY A 352 -25.14 2.52 -21.69
CA GLY A 352 -25.75 1.20 -21.85
C GLY A 352 -25.05 0.07 -21.08
N GLY A 353 -24.23 0.39 -20.07
CA GLY A 353 -23.59 -0.58 -19.19
C GLY A 353 -22.45 -1.36 -19.84
N ARG A 354 -21.82 -0.84 -20.88
CA ARG A 354 -20.69 -1.50 -21.56
C ARG A 354 -19.37 -1.20 -20.88
N ILE A 355 -18.57 -2.23 -20.63
CA ILE A 355 -17.22 -2.12 -20.07
C ILE A 355 -16.23 -1.71 -21.16
N LEU A 356 -16.26 -2.39 -22.31
CA LEU A 356 -15.42 -2.04 -23.45
C LEU A 356 -15.99 -0.84 -24.21
N ARG A 357 -15.25 0.27 -24.19
CA ARG A 357 -15.58 1.53 -24.89
C ARG A 357 -14.62 1.74 -26.06
N GLN A 358 -15.12 2.23 -27.17
CA GLN A 358 -14.25 2.72 -28.23
C GLN A 358 -13.54 3.99 -27.73
N LEU A 359 -12.24 4.04 -27.93
CA LEU A 359 -11.44 5.21 -27.60
C LEU A 359 -11.64 6.31 -28.65
N ASP A 360 -11.76 7.55 -28.19
CA ASP A 360 -11.93 8.70 -29.07
C ASP A 360 -10.75 8.84 -30.03
N ASN A 361 -11.05 9.00 -31.30
CA ASN A 361 -10.09 9.17 -32.40
C ASN A 361 -9.10 8.00 -32.59
N LYS A 362 -9.40 6.81 -32.03
CA LYS A 362 -8.58 5.61 -32.22
C LYS A 362 -9.43 4.42 -32.65
N ALA A 363 -8.89 3.57 -33.53
CA ALA A 363 -9.49 2.27 -33.85
C ALA A 363 -9.09 1.25 -32.77
N ALA A 364 -9.48 1.51 -31.54
CA ALA A 364 -9.17 0.70 -30.35
C ALA A 364 -10.32 0.76 -29.34
N TYR A 365 -10.41 -0.28 -28.52
CA TYR A 365 -11.34 -0.37 -27.38
C TYR A 365 -10.55 -0.36 -26.08
N GLY A 366 -11.06 0.35 -25.10
CA GLY A 366 -10.47 0.41 -23.77
C GLY A 366 -11.44 -0.05 -22.67
N ALA A 367 -10.90 -0.63 -21.60
CA ALA A 367 -11.59 -0.89 -20.37
C ALA A 367 -10.75 -0.37 -19.20
N THR A 368 -11.41 0.22 -18.20
CA THR A 368 -10.76 0.79 -17.03
C THR A 368 -11.28 0.11 -15.77
N LEU A 369 -10.38 -0.56 -15.06
CA LEU A 369 -10.60 -1.09 -13.71
C LEU A 369 -10.36 0.03 -12.70
N VAL A 370 -11.21 0.15 -11.68
CA VAL A 370 -11.11 1.20 -10.67
C VAL A 370 -11.28 0.65 -9.27
N LYS A 371 -10.60 1.30 -8.32
CA LYS A 371 -10.85 1.19 -6.89
C LYS A 371 -10.67 2.56 -6.26
N TYR A 372 -11.61 2.94 -5.39
CA TYR A 372 -11.59 4.19 -4.65
C TYR A 372 -11.47 3.86 -3.17
N ALA A 373 -10.33 4.14 -2.56
CA ALA A 373 -10.07 3.77 -1.18
C ALA A 373 -9.02 4.65 -0.52
N ASN A 374 -8.98 4.67 0.81
CA ASN A 374 -7.81 5.07 1.58
C ASN A 374 -7.74 4.29 2.90
N LEU A 375 -6.54 4.20 3.48
CA LEU A 375 -6.28 3.51 4.73
C LEU A 375 -6.16 4.56 5.85
N ILE A 376 -6.88 4.34 6.96
CA ILE A 376 -6.81 5.18 8.16
C ILE A 376 -6.50 4.29 9.37
N CYS A 377 -5.60 4.78 10.23
CA CYS A 377 -5.38 4.22 11.55
C CYS A 377 -6.10 5.09 12.59
N VAL A 378 -7.09 4.52 13.29
CA VAL A 378 -7.88 5.26 14.29
C VAL A 378 -7.18 5.38 15.65
N ARG A 379 -6.12 4.59 15.91
CA ARG A 379 -5.33 4.65 17.13
C ARG A 379 -3.82 4.60 16.84
N PRO A 380 -3.21 5.71 16.39
CA PRO A 380 -1.79 5.77 16.06
C PRO A 380 -0.86 5.42 17.23
N ILE A 381 -1.19 5.87 18.45
CA ILE A 381 -0.39 5.61 19.66
C ILE A 381 -0.22 4.11 19.97
N GLY A 382 -1.16 3.26 19.52
CA GLY A 382 -1.13 1.81 19.67
C GLY A 382 -0.24 1.08 18.66
N GLN A 383 0.48 1.81 17.81
CA GLN A 383 1.33 1.24 16.78
C GLN A 383 2.80 1.54 17.06
N ALA A 384 3.72 0.66 16.62
CA ALA A 384 5.14 0.95 16.72
C ALA A 384 5.93 0.54 15.48
N LYS A 385 7.06 1.22 15.30
CA LYS A 385 8.07 0.90 14.28
C LYS A 385 9.42 0.73 14.96
N MET A 386 10.07 -0.37 14.67
CA MET A 386 11.44 -0.63 15.08
C MET A 386 12.36 -0.56 13.86
N THR A 387 13.46 0.15 13.98
CA THR A 387 14.48 0.26 12.92
C THR A 387 15.83 -0.15 13.46
N LEU A 388 16.55 -0.96 12.70
CA LEU A 388 17.89 -1.40 13.05
C LEU A 388 18.93 -0.39 12.56
N THR A 389 19.77 0.11 13.45
CA THR A 389 20.78 1.14 13.15
C THR A 389 22.00 0.60 12.43
N ALA A 390 22.36 -0.68 12.59
CA ALA A 390 23.58 -1.30 12.03
C ALA A 390 23.29 -2.38 10.98
#